data_f7b723a53e95c995a2bbca8da1158c0d
#
_entry.id   f7b723a53e95c995a2bbca8da1158c0d
#
_cell.length_a   1.000
_cell.length_b   1.000
_cell.length_c   1.000
_cell.angle_alpha   90.00
_cell.angle_beta   90.00
_cell.angle_gamma   90.00
#
_symmetry.space_group_name_H-M   'P 1'
#
loop_
_entity.id
_entity.type
_entity.pdbx_description
1 polymer ?
#
loop_
_entity_poly.entity_id
_entity_poly.type
_entity_poly.pdbx_seq_one_letter_code
_entity_poly.pdbx_strand_id
1 'polypeptide(L)'
;MQGDYRGQYGNQWQVGMMDAPCANTGTFCIALCCLPCANYKLRQDALNGDVSNYKCCQGYLDNRCFTAGTKGDQGSAFCMCLEACCCISCMVSSTRQLVMDTRNIAPDPCDNRIIRFNNCIQWLSCICDILACFDETFREAAMLVDCIAQGVFACTAACMTAQTDLEIKKAGAQAYNFGNVQVAQQSGANWGQRKGGNGAMPPQQAGMVR
;
A
#
# COMPACT_ATOMS: atom_id res chain seq x y z
N MET A 1 16.43 -8.96 8.75
CA MET A 1 15.31 -8.17 8.22
C MET A 1 15.84 -6.79 7.91
N GLN A 2 15.76 -6.36 6.67
CA GLN A 2 16.21 -5.03 6.25
C GLN A 2 15.15 -4.04 6.74
N GLY A 3 15.53 -3.09 7.60
CA GLY A 3 14.60 -2.08 8.11
C GLY A 3 14.04 -1.23 6.97
N ASP A 4 12.73 -0.99 6.96
CA ASP A 4 12.09 -0.07 6.03
C ASP A 4 12.67 1.34 6.30
N TYR A 5 13.14 2.03 5.25
CA TYR A 5 13.67 3.40 5.35
C TYR A 5 12.65 4.37 5.96
N ARG A 6 11.35 4.06 5.82
CA ARG A 6 10.24 4.84 6.41
C ARG A 6 10.22 4.80 7.94
N GLY A 7 10.94 3.87 8.58
CA GLY A 7 11.12 3.86 10.04
C GLY A 7 11.81 5.11 10.60
N GLN A 8 12.39 5.94 9.74
CA GLN A 8 13.03 7.23 10.08
C GLN A 8 12.11 8.43 9.94
N TYR A 9 10.87 8.23 9.45
CA TYR A 9 9.91 9.31 9.29
C TYR A 9 9.42 9.82 10.64
N GLY A 10 9.20 11.14 10.72
CA GLY A 10 8.90 11.82 11.99
C GLY A 10 7.42 11.82 12.38
N ASN A 11 6.53 11.58 11.42
CA ASN A 11 5.09 11.59 11.67
C ASN A 11 4.56 10.18 11.91
N GLN A 12 3.44 10.10 12.61
CA GLN A 12 2.72 8.85 12.85
C GLN A 12 1.32 8.93 12.22
N TRP A 13 0.71 7.77 11.99
CA TRP A 13 -0.69 7.68 11.61
C TRP A 13 -1.56 8.33 12.67
N GLN A 14 -2.58 9.07 12.25
CA GLN A 14 -3.53 9.72 13.17
C GLN A 14 -4.33 8.70 13.98
N VAL A 15 -4.63 7.57 13.33
CA VAL A 15 -5.45 6.50 13.89
C VAL A 15 -4.80 5.19 13.54
N GLY A 16 -4.72 4.24 14.47
CA GLY A 16 -4.28 2.89 14.21
C GLY A 16 -5.22 2.17 13.23
N MET A 17 -4.71 1.17 12.53
CA MET A 17 -5.51 0.42 11.54
C MET A 17 -6.75 -0.22 12.17
N MET A 18 -6.66 -0.70 13.43
CA MET A 18 -7.78 -1.32 14.14
C MET A 18 -8.87 -0.33 14.53
N ASP A 19 -8.52 0.94 14.73
CA ASP A 19 -9.47 1.99 15.12
C ASP A 19 -10.08 2.69 13.89
N ALA A 20 -9.48 2.51 12.72
CA ALA A 20 -9.91 3.14 11.47
C ALA A 20 -11.38 2.85 11.09
N PRO A 21 -11.93 1.62 11.28
CA PRO A 21 -13.34 1.35 11.03
C PRO A 21 -14.29 2.22 11.85
N CYS A 22 -13.95 2.52 13.10
CA CYS A 22 -14.78 3.37 13.98
C CYS A 22 -14.57 4.85 13.64
N ALA A 23 -13.35 5.25 13.32
CA ALA A 23 -13.01 6.64 13.01
C ALA A 23 -13.52 7.10 11.63
N ASN A 24 -13.64 6.17 10.68
CA ASN A 24 -14.07 6.44 9.30
C ASN A 24 -14.99 5.31 8.77
N THR A 25 -16.08 5.09 9.49
CA THR A 25 -17.06 4.02 9.20
C THR A 25 -17.59 4.09 7.76
N GLY A 26 -17.82 5.30 7.23
CA GLY A 26 -18.33 5.47 5.88
C GLY A 26 -17.38 4.88 4.82
N THR A 27 -16.13 5.27 4.84
CA THR A 27 -15.13 4.76 3.89
C THR A 27 -14.87 3.26 4.12
N PHE A 28 -14.86 2.80 5.37
CA PHE A 28 -14.71 1.38 5.70
C PHE A 28 -15.85 0.54 5.10
N CYS A 29 -17.11 0.96 5.27
CA CYS A 29 -18.25 0.24 4.69
C CYS A 29 -18.24 0.26 3.16
N ILE A 30 -17.92 1.40 2.54
CA ILE A 30 -17.79 1.49 1.08
C ILE A 30 -16.69 0.55 0.58
N ALA A 31 -15.56 0.48 1.28
CA ALA A 31 -14.47 -0.40 0.92
C ALA A 31 -14.83 -1.88 1.08
N LEU A 32 -15.62 -2.27 2.07
CA LEU A 32 -16.15 -3.63 2.21
C LEU A 32 -17.12 -4.00 1.09
N CYS A 33 -17.96 -3.05 0.64
CA CYS A 33 -18.94 -3.30 -0.41
C CYS A 33 -18.31 -3.28 -1.82
N CYS A 34 -17.40 -2.34 -2.09
CA CYS A 34 -16.73 -2.18 -3.38
C CYS A 34 -15.30 -1.71 -3.17
N LEU A 35 -14.40 -2.64 -2.84
CA LEU A 35 -12.98 -2.33 -2.59
C LEU A 35 -12.31 -1.65 -3.80
N PRO A 36 -12.52 -2.09 -5.06
CA PRO A 36 -11.97 -1.41 -6.23
C PRO A 36 -12.44 0.04 -6.36
N CYS A 37 -13.73 0.31 -6.17
CA CYS A 37 -14.30 1.65 -6.27
C CYS A 37 -13.72 2.60 -5.21
N ALA A 38 -13.64 2.11 -3.96
CA ALA A 38 -13.09 2.87 -2.84
C ALA A 38 -11.63 3.23 -3.09
N ASN A 39 -10.83 2.27 -3.56
CA ASN A 39 -9.40 2.48 -3.81
C ASN A 39 -9.10 3.29 -5.06
N TYR A 40 -9.92 3.19 -6.11
CA TYR A 40 -9.83 4.08 -7.26
C TYR A 40 -10.02 5.54 -6.84
N LYS A 41 -11.08 5.82 -6.07
CA LYS A 41 -11.35 7.16 -5.53
C LYS A 41 -10.22 7.62 -4.60
N LEU A 42 -9.80 6.75 -3.68
CA LEU A 42 -8.71 7.03 -2.75
C LEU A 42 -7.40 7.38 -3.48
N ARG A 43 -7.09 6.67 -4.57
CA ARG A 43 -5.91 6.98 -5.40
C ARG A 43 -6.04 8.33 -6.08
N GLN A 44 -7.22 8.67 -6.62
CA GLN A 44 -7.46 10.01 -7.17
C GLN A 44 -7.21 11.10 -6.13
N ASP A 45 -7.76 10.92 -4.93
CA ASP A 45 -7.59 11.88 -3.84
C ASP A 45 -6.14 11.95 -3.38
N ALA A 46 -5.44 10.80 -3.34
CA ALA A 46 -4.00 10.73 -3.07
C ALA A 46 -3.14 11.43 -4.12
N LEU A 47 -3.60 11.59 -5.33
CA LEU A 47 -2.96 12.33 -6.42
C LEU A 47 -3.46 13.78 -6.55
N ASN A 48 -4.21 14.30 -5.56
CA ASN A 48 -4.86 15.62 -5.60
C ASN A 48 -5.81 15.81 -6.79
N GLY A 49 -6.43 14.74 -7.29
CA GLY A 49 -7.29 14.75 -8.46
C GLY A 49 -6.53 14.84 -9.79
N ASP A 50 -5.21 14.98 -9.77
CA ASP A 50 -4.39 15.08 -10.98
C ASP A 50 -3.90 13.69 -11.41
N VAL A 51 -4.66 13.07 -12.33
CA VAL A 51 -4.34 11.75 -12.87
C VAL A 51 -3.02 11.74 -13.65
N SER A 52 -2.51 12.89 -14.13
CA SER A 52 -1.22 12.94 -14.82
C SER A 52 -0.05 12.43 -13.98
N ASN A 53 -0.20 12.47 -12.65
CA ASN A 53 0.77 11.94 -11.68
C ASN A 53 0.65 10.42 -11.45
N TYR A 54 -0.33 9.77 -12.09
CA TYR A 54 -0.50 8.32 -11.95
C TYR A 54 0.62 7.57 -12.66
N LYS A 55 1.15 6.57 -11.96
CA LYS A 55 2.00 5.51 -12.49
C LYS A 55 1.50 4.17 -11.97
N CYS A 56 1.68 3.11 -12.74
CA CYS A 56 1.30 1.77 -12.28
C CYS A 56 1.96 1.45 -10.93
N CYS A 57 1.18 1.07 -9.93
CA CYS A 57 1.62 0.85 -8.54
C CYS A 57 2.46 2.01 -7.97
N GLN A 58 2.37 3.20 -8.52
CA GLN A 58 3.19 4.39 -8.22
C GLN A 58 4.71 4.11 -8.19
N GLY A 59 5.18 3.10 -8.94
CA GLY A 59 6.58 2.68 -9.01
C GLY A 59 7.09 1.90 -7.79
N TYR A 60 6.23 1.58 -6.81
CA TYR A 60 6.67 0.90 -5.58
C TYR A 60 7.00 -0.59 -5.76
N LEU A 61 6.54 -1.21 -6.84
CA LEU A 61 6.87 -2.60 -7.17
C LEU A 61 8.05 -2.72 -8.14
N ASP A 62 8.75 -1.64 -8.40
CA ASP A 62 9.89 -1.66 -9.29
C ASP A 62 11.07 -2.39 -8.63
N ASN A 63 11.55 -3.42 -9.29
CA ASN A 63 12.74 -4.17 -8.93
C ASN A 63 13.59 -4.48 -10.16
N ARG A 64 14.73 -5.19 -10.00
CA ARG A 64 15.63 -5.51 -11.10
C ARG A 64 14.98 -6.32 -12.24
N CYS A 65 13.97 -7.11 -11.94
CA CYS A 65 13.31 -8.01 -12.89
C CYS A 65 12.00 -7.46 -13.43
N PHE A 66 11.35 -6.55 -12.69
CA PHE A 66 10.04 -6.03 -13.01
C PHE A 66 9.92 -4.55 -12.64
N THR A 67 9.56 -3.72 -13.62
CA THR A 67 9.42 -2.27 -13.48
C THR A 67 7.95 -1.89 -13.68
N ALA A 68 7.13 -2.04 -12.64
CA ALA A 68 5.69 -1.76 -12.70
C ALA A 68 5.40 -0.29 -13.05
N GLY A 69 6.20 0.63 -12.54
CA GLY A 69 6.03 2.07 -12.79
C GLY A 69 6.22 2.50 -14.25
N THR A 70 6.76 1.62 -15.12
CA THR A 70 6.90 1.85 -16.57
C THR A 70 5.85 1.12 -17.39
N LYS A 71 4.97 0.32 -16.76
CA LYS A 71 3.93 -0.45 -17.47
C LYS A 71 2.67 0.39 -17.64
N GLY A 72 1.97 0.11 -18.73
CA GLY A 72 0.76 0.82 -19.09
C GLY A 72 0.99 2.30 -19.44
N ASP A 73 -0.10 2.99 -19.73
CA ASP A 73 -0.09 4.43 -19.97
C ASP A 73 0.03 5.20 -18.66
N GLN A 74 1.11 5.97 -18.53
CA GLN A 74 1.29 6.87 -17.40
C GLN A 74 0.28 8.03 -17.52
N GLY A 75 -0.35 8.41 -16.40
CA GLY A 75 -1.39 9.43 -16.38
C GLY A 75 -2.76 8.96 -16.92
N SER A 76 -2.94 7.67 -17.21
CA SER A 76 -4.18 7.13 -17.74
C SER A 76 -5.16 6.73 -16.64
N ALA A 77 -6.36 7.34 -16.63
CA ALA A 77 -7.45 6.95 -15.74
C ALA A 77 -7.91 5.49 -15.99
N PHE A 78 -7.83 5.03 -17.25
CA PHE A 78 -8.16 3.65 -17.60
C PHE A 78 -7.18 2.65 -16.98
N CYS A 79 -5.86 2.91 -17.07
CA CYS A 79 -4.86 2.05 -16.45
C CYS A 79 -5.00 2.03 -14.92
N MET A 80 -5.35 3.15 -14.31
CA MET A 80 -5.64 3.24 -12.87
C MET A 80 -6.88 2.42 -12.49
N CYS A 81 -7.92 2.41 -13.35
CA CYS A 81 -9.10 1.57 -13.16
C CYS A 81 -8.77 0.08 -13.29
N LEU A 82 -7.94 -0.31 -14.27
CA LEU A 82 -7.46 -1.68 -14.42
C LEU A 82 -6.65 -2.13 -13.19
N GLU A 83 -5.77 -1.29 -12.67
CA GLU A 83 -5.03 -1.59 -11.44
C GLU A 83 -5.99 -1.83 -10.26
N ALA A 84 -7.04 -1.00 -10.13
CA ALA A 84 -8.04 -1.16 -9.08
C ALA A 84 -8.83 -2.47 -9.20
N CYS A 85 -9.13 -2.92 -10.41
CA CYS A 85 -9.94 -4.12 -10.63
C CYS A 85 -9.10 -5.41 -10.62
N CYS A 86 -7.90 -5.38 -11.23
CA CYS A 86 -7.10 -6.58 -11.46
C CYS A 86 -6.01 -6.79 -10.42
N CYS A 87 -5.51 -5.72 -9.79
CA CYS A 87 -4.37 -5.75 -8.87
C CYS A 87 -4.66 -4.99 -7.57
N ILE A 88 -5.84 -5.22 -6.99
CA ILE A 88 -6.35 -4.45 -5.85
C ILE A 88 -5.40 -4.43 -4.65
N SER A 89 -4.75 -5.55 -4.31
CA SER A 89 -3.78 -5.63 -3.22
C SER A 89 -2.56 -4.73 -3.45
N CYS A 90 -2.09 -4.66 -4.70
CA CYS A 90 -1.00 -3.77 -5.10
C CYS A 90 -1.45 -2.31 -5.02
N MET A 91 -2.68 -2.01 -5.45
CA MET A 91 -3.22 -0.65 -5.40
C MET A 91 -3.40 -0.15 -3.97
N VAL A 92 -3.99 -0.95 -3.09
CA VAL A 92 -4.13 -0.62 -1.66
C VAL A 92 -2.76 -0.33 -1.03
N SER A 93 -1.80 -1.24 -1.25
CA SER A 93 -0.45 -1.11 -0.68
C SER A 93 0.31 0.10 -1.24
N SER A 94 0.28 0.31 -2.55
CA SER A 94 1.00 1.43 -3.19
C SER A 94 0.37 2.79 -2.86
N THR A 95 -0.97 2.87 -2.73
CA THR A 95 -1.62 4.11 -2.28
C THR A 95 -1.22 4.45 -0.84
N ARG A 96 -1.21 3.45 0.05
CA ARG A 96 -0.75 3.63 1.42
C ARG A 96 0.70 4.12 1.48
N GLN A 97 1.59 3.48 0.70
CA GLN A 97 3.00 3.88 0.64
C GLN A 97 3.18 5.29 0.09
N LEU A 98 2.40 5.68 -0.94
CA LEU A 98 2.38 7.04 -1.47
C LEU A 98 2.04 8.07 -0.38
N VAL A 99 1.01 7.81 0.42
CA VAL A 99 0.61 8.71 1.51
C VAL A 99 1.68 8.76 2.61
N MET A 100 2.28 7.62 2.96
CA MET A 100 3.39 7.58 3.92
C MET A 100 4.58 8.43 3.45
N ASP A 101 5.00 8.28 2.19
CA ASP A 101 6.16 8.99 1.65
C ASP A 101 5.88 10.48 1.45
N THR A 102 4.68 10.86 1.00
CA THR A 102 4.31 12.28 0.84
C THR A 102 4.20 13.03 2.16
N ARG A 103 3.90 12.32 3.25
CA ARG A 103 3.63 12.91 4.58
C ARG A 103 4.64 12.57 5.65
N ASN A 104 5.71 11.87 5.30
CA ASN A 104 6.73 11.39 6.25
C ASN A 104 6.13 10.58 7.42
N ILE A 105 5.18 9.67 7.12
CA ILE A 105 4.53 8.82 8.13
C ILE A 105 5.33 7.55 8.31
N ALA A 106 5.78 7.30 9.53
CA ALA A 106 6.45 6.06 9.89
C ALA A 106 5.48 4.87 9.88
N PRO A 107 5.95 3.66 9.51
CA PRO A 107 5.15 2.46 9.61
C PRO A 107 4.84 2.12 11.08
N ASP A 108 3.57 1.86 11.36
CA ASP A 108 3.15 1.41 12.69
C ASP A 108 3.47 -0.09 12.88
N PRO A 109 4.11 -0.48 13.99
CA PRO A 109 4.42 -1.89 14.27
C PRO A 109 3.18 -2.78 14.40
N CYS A 110 2.06 -2.26 14.91
CA CYS A 110 0.80 -2.99 15.03
C CYS A 110 0.20 -3.25 13.65
N ASP A 111 0.11 -2.21 12.81
CA ASP A 111 -0.35 -2.30 11.43
C ASP A 111 0.47 -3.34 10.64
N ASN A 112 1.79 -3.32 10.80
CA ASN A 112 2.68 -4.30 10.16
C ASN A 112 2.42 -5.74 10.60
N ARG A 113 2.02 -5.97 11.86
CA ARG A 113 1.66 -7.31 12.35
C ARG A 113 0.36 -7.78 11.68
N ILE A 114 -0.64 -6.91 11.55
CA ILE A 114 -1.93 -7.21 10.90
C ILE A 114 -1.68 -7.58 9.43
N ILE A 115 -0.89 -6.77 8.72
CA ILE A 115 -0.55 -7.03 7.31
C ILE A 115 0.20 -8.37 7.16
N ARG A 116 1.15 -8.66 8.05
CA ARG A 116 1.88 -9.94 8.02
C ARG A 116 0.96 -11.12 8.30
N PHE A 117 0.03 -10.98 9.25
CA PHE A 117 -0.97 -11.99 9.53
C PHE A 117 -1.86 -12.26 8.30
N ASN A 118 -2.37 -11.20 7.67
CA ASN A 118 -3.12 -11.32 6.41
C ASN A 118 -2.30 -12.08 5.35
N ASN A 119 -1.05 -11.70 5.12
CA ASN A 119 -0.20 -12.38 4.14
C ASN A 119 0.04 -13.85 4.50
N CYS A 120 0.19 -14.17 5.79
CA CYS A 120 0.36 -15.55 6.25
C CYS A 120 -0.87 -16.41 5.94
N ILE A 121 -2.08 -15.88 6.17
CA ILE A 121 -3.33 -16.57 5.85
C ILE A 121 -3.49 -16.75 4.33
N GLN A 122 -3.12 -15.76 3.51
CA GLN A 122 -3.15 -15.88 2.05
C GLN A 122 -2.19 -17.00 1.56
N TRP A 123 -0.99 -17.09 2.13
CA TRP A 123 -0.06 -18.17 1.84
C TRP A 123 -0.60 -19.54 2.25
N LEU A 124 -1.25 -19.61 3.41
CA LEU A 124 -1.88 -20.86 3.87
C LEU A 124 -2.98 -21.30 2.90
N SER A 125 -3.82 -20.38 2.44
CA SER A 125 -4.86 -20.62 1.42
C SER A 125 -4.24 -21.22 0.17
N CYS A 126 -3.23 -20.59 -0.42
CA CYS A 126 -2.52 -21.11 -1.59
C CYS A 126 -1.94 -22.52 -1.38
N ILE A 127 -1.41 -22.83 -0.19
CA ILE A 127 -0.88 -24.17 0.12
C ILE A 127 -2.01 -25.19 0.16
N CYS A 128 -3.16 -24.85 0.80
CA CYS A 128 -4.32 -25.73 0.85
C CYS A 128 -4.88 -26.00 -0.55
N ASP A 129 -4.93 -25.00 -1.44
CA ASP A 129 -5.36 -25.16 -2.82
C ASP A 129 -4.46 -26.11 -3.60
N ILE A 130 -3.13 -25.97 -3.44
CA ILE A 130 -2.17 -26.87 -4.06
C ILE A 130 -2.38 -28.31 -3.56
N LEU A 131 -2.59 -28.51 -2.26
CA LEU A 131 -2.87 -29.84 -1.69
C LEU A 131 -4.18 -30.41 -2.22
N ALA A 132 -5.22 -29.60 -2.35
CA ALA A 132 -6.51 -30.00 -2.91
C ALA A 132 -6.43 -30.40 -4.39
N CYS A 133 -5.43 -29.95 -5.14
CA CYS A 133 -5.17 -30.41 -6.51
C CYS A 133 -4.62 -31.84 -6.56
N PHE A 134 -3.96 -32.32 -5.50
CA PHE A 134 -3.36 -33.66 -5.44
C PHE A 134 -4.26 -34.68 -4.74
N ASP A 135 -5.09 -34.23 -3.79
CA ASP A 135 -5.96 -35.11 -3.01
C ASP A 135 -7.30 -34.42 -2.69
N GLU A 136 -8.40 -35.04 -3.15
CA GLU A 136 -9.76 -34.50 -2.97
C GLU A 136 -10.17 -34.35 -1.51
N THR A 137 -9.55 -35.11 -0.58
CA THR A 137 -9.85 -35.00 0.85
C THR A 137 -9.55 -33.63 1.42
N PHE A 138 -8.63 -32.88 0.79
CA PHE A 138 -8.29 -31.51 1.20
C PHE A 138 -9.20 -30.43 0.63
N ARG A 139 -10.11 -30.75 -0.29
CA ARG A 139 -10.95 -29.76 -0.99
C ARG A 139 -11.86 -28.98 -0.05
N GLU A 140 -12.51 -29.64 0.90
CA GLU A 140 -13.38 -28.95 1.85
C GLU A 140 -12.59 -28.03 2.79
N ALA A 141 -11.43 -28.49 3.25
CA ALA A 141 -10.54 -27.70 4.08
C ALA A 141 -10.00 -26.48 3.30
N ALA A 142 -9.61 -26.63 2.02
CA ALA A 142 -9.16 -25.55 1.17
C ALA A 142 -10.25 -24.49 1.00
N MET A 143 -11.49 -24.88 0.67
CA MET A 143 -12.61 -23.94 0.55
C MET A 143 -12.88 -23.14 1.83
N LEU A 144 -12.77 -23.79 3.00
CA LEU A 144 -12.94 -23.11 4.28
C LEU A 144 -11.82 -22.10 4.55
N VAL A 145 -10.57 -22.49 4.29
CA VAL A 145 -9.39 -21.62 4.46
C VAL A 145 -9.46 -20.45 3.50
N ASP A 146 -9.89 -20.66 2.25
CA ASP A 146 -10.10 -19.60 1.26
C ASP A 146 -11.15 -18.59 1.71
N CYS A 147 -12.28 -19.06 2.21
CA CYS A 147 -13.32 -18.17 2.72
C CYS A 147 -12.77 -17.27 3.86
N ILE A 148 -12.01 -17.86 4.78
CA ILE A 148 -11.36 -17.12 5.86
C ILE A 148 -10.33 -16.13 5.31
N ALA A 149 -9.50 -16.57 4.37
CA ALA A 149 -8.46 -15.75 3.75
C ALA A 149 -9.07 -14.54 3.04
N GLN A 150 -10.13 -14.71 2.27
CA GLN A 150 -10.84 -13.63 1.59
C GLN A 150 -11.48 -12.66 2.61
N GLY A 151 -12.08 -13.16 3.67
CA GLY A 151 -12.64 -12.33 4.74
C GLY A 151 -11.57 -11.49 5.44
N VAL A 152 -10.44 -12.10 5.81
CA VAL A 152 -9.30 -11.41 6.43
C VAL A 152 -8.72 -10.36 5.48
N PHE A 153 -8.57 -10.69 4.19
CA PHE A 153 -8.10 -9.74 3.18
C PHE A 153 -9.04 -8.55 3.04
N ALA A 154 -10.34 -8.79 2.87
CA ALA A 154 -11.33 -7.74 2.70
C ALA A 154 -11.36 -6.78 3.90
N CYS A 155 -11.39 -7.32 5.12
CA CYS A 155 -11.36 -6.51 6.34
C CYS A 155 -10.05 -5.71 6.47
N THR A 156 -8.90 -6.34 6.25
CA THR A 156 -7.60 -5.67 6.35
C THR A 156 -7.47 -4.56 5.31
N ALA A 157 -7.84 -4.84 4.05
CA ALA A 157 -7.81 -3.85 2.98
C ALA A 157 -8.78 -2.69 3.22
N ALA A 158 -9.98 -2.95 3.75
CA ALA A 158 -10.93 -1.90 4.12
C ALA A 158 -10.42 -1.04 5.28
N CYS A 159 -9.77 -1.63 6.29
CA CYS A 159 -9.12 -0.89 7.37
C CYS A 159 -7.99 0.01 6.84
N MET A 160 -7.12 -0.53 5.98
CA MET A 160 -6.05 0.24 5.33
C MET A 160 -6.60 1.40 4.51
N THR A 161 -7.67 1.15 3.75
CA THR A 161 -8.35 2.17 2.94
C THR A 161 -8.94 3.28 3.82
N ALA A 162 -9.65 2.93 4.89
CA ALA A 162 -10.25 3.88 5.82
C ALA A 162 -9.19 4.71 6.56
N GLN A 163 -8.10 4.08 7.01
CA GLN A 163 -6.98 4.77 7.67
C GLN A 163 -6.30 5.75 6.71
N THR A 164 -6.02 5.33 5.48
CA THR A 164 -5.36 6.16 4.47
C THR A 164 -6.24 7.35 4.06
N ASP A 165 -7.56 7.15 3.95
CA ASP A 165 -8.52 8.20 3.63
C ASP A 165 -8.60 9.27 4.73
N LEU A 166 -8.55 8.87 6.01
CA LEU A 166 -8.47 9.82 7.13
C LEU A 166 -7.24 10.73 7.01
N GLU A 167 -6.08 10.14 6.68
CA GLU A 167 -4.87 10.92 6.47
C GLU A 167 -5.01 11.91 5.32
N ILE A 168 -5.62 11.50 4.20
CA ILE A 168 -5.85 12.37 3.05
C ILE A 168 -6.78 13.52 3.41
N LYS A 169 -7.90 13.25 4.07
CA LYS A 169 -8.91 14.25 4.45
C LYS A 169 -8.40 15.30 5.44
N LYS A 170 -7.63 14.87 6.44
CA LYS A 170 -7.16 15.78 7.50
C LYS A 170 -6.09 16.76 7.02
N ALA A 171 -5.25 16.35 6.09
CA ALA A 171 -4.19 17.23 5.62
C ALA A 171 -4.69 18.34 4.70
N GLY A 172 -5.93 18.27 4.24
CA GLY A 172 -6.45 19.22 3.25
C GLY A 172 -5.63 19.24 1.97
N ALA A 173 -5.77 20.27 1.19
CA ALA A 173 -5.01 20.49 -0.05
C ALA A 173 -3.55 20.92 0.19
N GLN A 174 -2.91 20.47 1.26
CA GLN A 174 -1.47 20.66 1.38
C GLN A 174 -0.80 19.96 0.20
N ALA A 175 -0.13 20.76 -0.63
CA ALA A 175 0.48 20.30 -1.85
C ALA A 175 1.31 19.05 -1.62
N TYR A 176 0.97 17.95 -2.31
CA TYR A 176 1.78 16.76 -2.32
C TYR A 176 3.17 17.10 -2.79
N ASN A 177 4.16 16.89 -1.96
CA ASN A 177 5.53 17.07 -2.38
C ASN A 177 6.01 15.80 -3.09
N PHE A 178 5.67 15.67 -4.38
CA PHE A 178 6.13 14.55 -5.23
C PHE A 178 7.66 14.45 -5.31
N GLY A 179 8.39 15.50 -5.00
CA GLY A 179 9.85 15.46 -4.86
C GLY A 179 10.29 14.48 -3.77
N ASN A 180 9.58 14.43 -2.64
CA ASN A 180 9.86 13.47 -1.57
C ASN A 180 9.62 12.02 -2.03
N VAL A 181 8.59 11.79 -2.85
CA VAL A 181 8.29 10.44 -3.39
C VAL A 181 9.41 9.96 -4.31
N GLN A 182 9.94 10.82 -5.18
CA GLN A 182 11.05 10.46 -6.07
C GLN A 182 12.34 10.17 -5.27
N VAL A 183 12.63 10.96 -4.24
CA VAL A 183 13.77 10.72 -3.36
C VAL A 183 13.60 9.43 -2.58
N ALA A 184 12.41 9.15 -2.07
CA ALA A 184 12.10 7.93 -1.34
C ALA A 184 12.20 6.68 -2.24
N GLN A 185 11.68 6.74 -3.47
CA GLN A 185 11.79 5.67 -4.46
C GLN A 185 13.24 5.42 -4.88
N GLN A 186 14.03 6.48 -5.13
CA GLN A 186 15.46 6.37 -5.42
C GLN A 186 16.25 5.81 -4.22
N SER A 187 15.89 6.20 -3.01
CA SER A 187 16.49 5.64 -1.79
C SER A 187 16.17 4.16 -1.65
N GLY A 188 14.91 3.75 -1.90
CA GLY A 188 14.51 2.35 -1.91
C GLY A 188 15.25 1.51 -2.97
N ALA A 189 15.41 2.03 -4.18
CA ALA A 189 16.18 1.38 -5.25
C ALA A 189 17.67 1.25 -4.89
N ASN A 190 18.25 2.28 -4.27
CA ASN A 190 19.65 2.26 -3.81
C ASN A 190 19.89 1.34 -2.61
N TRP A 191 18.87 1.07 -1.77
CA TRP A 191 19.00 0.09 -0.67
C TRP A 191 19.26 -1.33 -1.19
N GLY A 192 18.71 -1.67 -2.36
CA GLY A 192 19.00 -2.94 -3.03
C GLY A 192 20.45 -3.05 -3.54
N GLN A 193 21.10 -1.94 -3.86
CA GLN A 193 22.46 -1.88 -4.37
C GLN A 193 23.54 -1.79 -3.29
N ARG A 194 23.24 -1.33 -2.07
CA ARG A 194 24.23 -1.09 -1.00
C ARG A 194 24.70 -2.32 -0.22
N LYS A 195 24.49 -3.53 -0.71
CA LYS A 195 25.09 -4.73 -0.10
C LYS A 195 26.62 -4.86 -0.30
N GLY A 196 27.30 -3.82 -0.77
CA GLY A 196 28.74 -3.87 -1.13
C GLY A 196 29.60 -2.65 -0.75
N GLY A 197 29.11 -1.67 0.01
CA GLY A 197 29.92 -0.48 0.29
C GLY A 197 29.48 0.29 1.52
N ASN A 198 30.38 0.50 2.46
CA ASN A 198 30.24 1.46 3.56
C ASN A 198 30.09 2.88 2.98
N GLY A 199 28.90 3.45 3.04
CA GLY A 199 28.66 4.80 2.58
C GLY A 199 27.68 5.54 3.47
N ALA A 200 28.16 6.65 4.06
CA ALA A 200 27.41 7.57 4.90
C ALA A 200 26.17 8.15 4.19
N MET A 201 25.09 8.36 4.97
CA MET A 201 23.89 9.08 4.50
C MET A 201 24.22 10.48 4.00
N PRO A 202 23.56 10.97 2.95
CA PRO A 202 23.57 12.39 2.64
C PRO A 202 22.76 13.16 3.70
N PRO A 203 23.19 14.37 4.09
CA PRO A 203 22.49 15.18 5.08
C PRO A 203 21.14 15.63 4.56
N GLN A 204 20.11 15.53 5.41
CA GLN A 204 18.81 16.13 5.16
C GLN A 204 18.98 17.65 4.98
N GLN A 205 18.57 18.15 3.84
CA GLN A 205 18.40 19.61 3.65
C GLN A 205 17.17 20.02 4.47
N ALA A 206 17.43 20.56 5.65
CA ALA A 206 16.45 21.31 6.42
C ALA A 206 16.03 22.53 5.60
N GLY A 207 14.84 22.48 5.00
CA GLY A 207 14.23 23.63 4.36
C GLY A 207 13.99 24.71 5.39
N MET A 208 14.78 25.78 5.35
CA MET A 208 14.53 27.01 6.08
C MET A 208 13.23 27.62 5.56
N VAL A 209 12.22 27.61 6.41
CA VAL A 209 11.04 28.48 6.27
C VAL A 209 11.48 29.88 6.68
N ARG A 210 11.43 30.82 5.76
CA ARG A 210 11.31 32.25 6.03
C ARG A 210 9.93 32.71 5.64
#